data_9a3ab6366c8608a77aed8680d1e0c7bf
#
_entry.id   9a3ab6366c8608a77aed8680d1e0c7bf
#
_cell.length_a   1.000
_cell.length_b   1.000
_cell.length_c   1.000
_cell.angle_alpha   90.00
_cell.angle_beta   90.00
_cell.angle_gamma   90.00
#
_symmetry.space_group_name_H-M   'P 1'
#
loop_
_entity.id
_entity.type
_entity.pdbx_description
1 polymer ?
#
loop_
_entity_poly.entity_id
_entity_poly.type
_entity_poly.pdbx_seq_one_letter_code
_entity_poly.pdbx_strand_id
1 'polypeptide(L)'
;HPIAMQFHTSTVAAAICLPILLITNSYDVPTLTFVEPQGLAWVWLAGVGAASAVAHLMMSYALKYAPSSVLAPIHYTEIVTAVTLGWMVFGDLPNQLSLAGILIIVASGLYVFHRERLAEQTKKQL
;
A
#
# COMPACT_ATOMS: atom_id res chain seq x y z
N HIS A 1 6.31 19.88 1.72
CA HIS A 1 7.48 19.01 1.58
C HIS A 1 7.08 17.55 1.83
N PRO A 2 7.54 16.55 1.05
CA PRO A 2 7.08 15.16 1.18
C PRO A 2 7.26 14.59 2.59
N ILE A 3 8.36 14.92 3.25
CA ILE A 3 8.64 14.47 4.62
C ILE A 3 7.59 15.01 5.60
N ALA A 4 7.22 16.30 5.51
CA ALA A 4 6.21 16.87 6.37
C ALA A 4 4.83 16.23 6.14
N MET A 5 4.48 16.00 4.89
CA MET A 5 3.22 15.33 4.52
C MET A 5 3.18 13.92 5.10
N GLN A 6 4.25 13.14 4.93
CA GLN A 6 4.33 11.78 5.48
C GLN A 6 4.28 11.79 7.01
N PHE A 7 4.97 12.72 7.66
CA PHE A 7 4.93 12.85 9.11
C PHE A 7 3.51 13.13 9.62
N HIS A 8 2.80 14.10 9.01
CA HIS A 8 1.42 14.41 9.40
C HIS A 8 0.48 13.21 9.18
N THR A 9 0.57 12.55 8.03
CA THR A 9 -0.27 11.38 7.73
C THR A 9 -0.04 10.26 8.74
N SER A 10 1.22 9.95 9.04
CA SER A 10 1.58 8.91 10.02
C SER A 10 1.15 9.28 11.44
N THR A 11 1.27 10.55 11.82
CA THR A 11 0.83 11.04 13.13
C THR A 11 -0.69 10.94 13.29
N VAL A 12 -1.44 11.36 12.28
CA VAL A 12 -2.92 11.24 12.27
C VAL A 12 -3.34 9.79 12.34
N ALA A 13 -2.73 8.91 11.53
CA ALA A 13 -3.01 7.49 11.56
C ALA A 13 -2.74 6.88 12.95
N ALA A 14 -1.60 7.19 13.56
CA ALA A 14 -1.27 6.72 14.92
C ALA A 14 -2.26 7.26 15.97
N ALA A 15 -2.63 8.55 15.86
CA ALA A 15 -3.58 9.19 16.78
C ALA A 15 -5.00 8.58 16.69
N ILE A 16 -5.38 8.02 15.57
CA ILE A 16 -6.64 7.31 15.38
C ILE A 16 -6.53 5.84 15.80
N CYS A 17 -5.49 5.14 15.34
CA CYS A 17 -5.34 3.70 15.58
C CYS A 17 -5.06 3.38 17.04
N LEU A 18 -4.28 4.21 17.74
CA LEU A 18 -3.92 3.95 19.14
C LEU A 18 -5.14 3.93 20.09
N PRO A 19 -6.06 4.92 20.09
CA PRO A 19 -7.28 4.85 20.88
C PRO A 19 -8.17 3.67 20.51
N ILE A 20 -8.31 3.36 19.23
CA ILE A 20 -9.09 2.21 18.76
C ILE A 20 -8.52 0.93 19.38
N LEU A 21 -7.21 0.72 19.30
CA LEU A 21 -6.55 -0.45 19.87
C LEU A 21 -6.74 -0.54 21.39
N LEU A 22 -6.63 0.58 22.11
CA LEU A 22 -6.86 0.60 23.56
C LEU A 22 -8.30 0.27 23.94
N ILE A 23 -9.27 0.80 23.20
CA ILE A 23 -10.69 0.54 23.42
C ILE A 23 -11.00 -0.93 23.12
N THR A 24 -10.60 -1.44 21.96
CA THR A 24 -10.88 -2.82 21.55
C THR A 24 -10.21 -3.84 22.46
N ASN A 25 -9.03 -3.54 22.97
CA ASN A 25 -8.35 -4.36 23.96
C ASN A 25 -9.11 -4.40 25.31
N SER A 26 -9.77 -3.29 25.69
CA SER A 26 -10.58 -3.22 26.92
C SER A 26 -11.91 -3.98 26.81
N TYR A 27 -12.40 -4.18 25.59
CA TYR A 27 -13.65 -4.92 25.31
C TYR A 27 -13.43 -6.35 24.84
N ASP A 28 -12.19 -6.87 24.90
CA ASP A 28 -11.82 -8.24 24.48
C ASP A 28 -12.35 -8.63 23.08
N VAL A 29 -12.26 -7.71 22.11
CA VAL A 29 -12.63 -8.00 20.72
C VAL A 29 -11.63 -8.98 20.12
N PRO A 30 -12.00 -10.24 19.81
CA PRO A 30 -11.03 -11.32 19.54
C PRO A 30 -10.04 -11.07 18.41
N THR A 31 -10.43 -10.23 17.43
CA THR A 31 -9.60 -9.91 16.25
C THR A 31 -8.75 -8.65 16.43
N LEU A 32 -8.95 -7.88 17.49
CA LEU A 32 -8.33 -6.57 17.74
C LEU A 32 -7.69 -6.48 19.14
N THR A 33 -7.53 -7.60 19.83
CA THR A 33 -6.79 -7.64 21.10
C THR A 33 -5.30 -7.46 20.84
N PHE A 34 -4.66 -6.68 21.71
CA PHE A 34 -3.22 -6.52 21.68
C PHE A 34 -2.54 -7.83 22.10
N VAL A 35 -1.74 -8.38 21.21
CA VAL A 35 -0.86 -9.51 21.50
C VAL A 35 0.56 -8.98 21.58
N GLU A 36 1.21 -9.17 22.73
CA GLU A 36 2.59 -8.73 22.93
C GLU A 36 3.53 -9.51 21.99
N PRO A 37 4.25 -8.82 21.10
CA PRO A 37 5.20 -9.48 20.21
C PRO A 37 6.34 -10.10 21.01
N GLN A 38 6.71 -11.35 20.69
CA GLN A 38 7.77 -12.05 21.40
C GLN A 38 9.01 -12.26 20.51
N GLY A 39 10.20 -12.16 21.11
CA GLY A 39 11.46 -12.50 20.49
C GLY A 39 11.69 -11.77 19.14
N LEU A 40 11.84 -12.53 18.07
CA LEU A 40 12.14 -12.04 16.72
C LEU A 40 11.00 -11.23 16.08
N ALA A 41 9.76 -11.32 16.60
CA ALA A 41 8.62 -10.57 16.07
C ALA A 41 8.83 -9.05 16.14
N TRP A 42 9.54 -8.55 17.14
CA TRP A 42 9.92 -7.14 17.21
C TRP A 42 10.79 -6.68 16.05
N VAL A 43 11.72 -7.52 15.61
CA VAL A 43 12.60 -7.24 14.47
C VAL A 43 11.79 -7.22 13.18
N TRP A 44 10.86 -8.15 12.99
CA TRP A 44 9.98 -8.17 11.83
C TRP A 44 9.06 -6.97 11.78
N LEU A 45 8.44 -6.59 12.89
CA LEU A 45 7.58 -5.42 12.97
C LEU A 45 8.35 -4.12 12.68
N ALA A 46 9.54 -3.96 13.26
CA ALA A 46 10.41 -2.83 12.97
C ALA A 46 10.83 -2.79 11.50
N GLY A 47 11.17 -3.95 10.92
CA GLY A 47 11.52 -4.10 9.50
C GLY A 47 10.39 -3.70 8.57
N VAL A 48 9.17 -4.19 8.82
CA VAL A 48 7.97 -3.82 8.06
C VAL A 48 7.68 -2.32 8.18
N GLY A 49 7.74 -1.77 9.39
CA GLY A 49 7.53 -0.34 9.62
C GLY A 49 8.56 0.53 8.89
N ALA A 50 9.84 0.16 8.95
CA ALA A 50 10.92 0.87 8.27
C ALA A 50 10.78 0.78 6.74
N ALA A 51 10.52 -0.40 6.19
CA ALA A 51 10.32 -0.61 4.76
C ALA A 51 9.12 0.19 4.25
N SER A 52 8.00 0.16 4.96
CA SER A 52 6.80 0.94 4.62
C SER A 52 7.07 2.45 4.64
N ALA A 53 7.78 2.95 5.65
CA ALA A 53 8.13 4.36 5.74
C ALA A 53 9.00 4.81 4.56
N VAL A 54 10.00 4.02 4.18
CA VAL A 54 10.86 4.29 3.02
C VAL A 54 10.04 4.27 1.72
N ALA A 55 9.21 3.24 1.51
CA ALA A 55 8.39 3.12 0.31
C ALA A 55 7.43 4.32 0.14
N HIS A 56 6.73 4.71 1.20
CA HIS A 56 5.83 5.86 1.19
C HIS A 56 6.56 7.19 0.96
N LEU A 57 7.76 7.34 1.53
CA LEU A 57 8.58 8.50 1.30
C LEU A 57 9.04 8.58 -0.16
N MET A 58 9.52 7.48 -0.73
CA MET A 58 9.91 7.41 -2.14
C MET A 58 8.73 7.73 -3.06
N MET A 59 7.53 7.21 -2.77
CA MET A 59 6.31 7.51 -3.52
C MET A 59 5.96 9.00 -3.44
N SER A 60 6.04 9.60 -2.25
CA SER A 60 5.79 11.03 -2.05
C SER A 60 6.80 11.91 -2.81
N TYR A 61 8.03 11.45 -2.95
CA TYR A 61 9.03 12.13 -3.80
C TYR A 61 8.74 11.92 -5.28
N ALA A 62 8.35 10.73 -5.71
CA ALA A 62 8.03 10.44 -7.11
C ALA A 62 6.88 11.33 -7.64
N LEU A 63 5.88 11.61 -6.81
CA LEU A 63 4.77 12.52 -7.13
C LEU A 63 5.19 13.98 -7.38
N LYS A 64 6.41 14.38 -7.02
CA LYS A 64 6.95 15.70 -7.39
C LYS A 64 7.40 15.77 -8.84
N TYR A 65 7.76 14.63 -9.43
CA TYR A 65 8.37 14.55 -10.76
C TYR A 65 7.42 14.00 -11.80
N ALA A 66 6.38 13.27 -11.39
CA ALA A 66 5.40 12.68 -12.28
C ALA A 66 3.99 12.75 -11.69
N PRO A 67 2.96 12.97 -12.52
CA PRO A 67 1.58 12.93 -12.07
C PRO A 67 1.19 11.50 -11.64
N SER A 68 0.17 11.40 -10.81
CA SER A 68 -0.33 10.11 -10.28
C SER A 68 -0.74 9.13 -11.38
N SER A 69 -1.21 9.62 -12.52
CA SER A 69 -1.57 8.80 -13.68
C SER A 69 -0.40 8.00 -14.27
N VAL A 70 0.81 8.57 -14.22
CA VAL A 70 2.04 7.89 -14.67
C VAL A 70 2.52 6.89 -13.62
N LEU A 71 2.29 7.17 -12.34
CA LEU A 71 2.72 6.30 -11.25
C LEU A 71 1.75 5.14 -10.98
N ALA A 72 0.46 5.29 -11.34
CA ALA A 72 -0.55 4.26 -11.12
C ALA A 72 -0.18 2.87 -11.68
N PRO A 73 0.37 2.73 -12.91
CA PRO A 73 0.78 1.42 -13.42
C PRO A 73 1.89 0.76 -12.59
N ILE A 74 2.74 1.57 -11.94
CA ILE A 74 3.81 1.06 -11.08
C ILE A 74 3.23 0.39 -9.83
N HIS A 75 2.11 0.90 -9.30
CA HIS A 75 1.40 0.26 -8.18
C HIS A 75 0.88 -1.14 -8.52
N TYR A 76 0.59 -1.44 -9.80
CA TYR A 76 0.16 -2.79 -10.17
C TYR A 76 1.31 -3.81 -10.11
N THR A 77 2.56 -3.34 -10.25
CA THR A 77 3.73 -4.22 -10.05
C THR A 77 3.87 -4.65 -8.59
N GLU A 78 3.40 -3.83 -7.65
CA GLU A 78 3.34 -4.15 -6.23
C GLU A 78 2.48 -5.40 -5.98
N ILE A 79 1.31 -5.49 -6.63
CA ILE A 79 0.41 -6.65 -6.50
C ILE A 79 1.11 -7.92 -6.98
N VAL A 80 1.77 -7.86 -8.15
CA VAL A 80 2.50 -9.00 -8.71
C VAL A 80 3.64 -9.41 -7.79
N THR A 81 4.40 -8.44 -7.28
CA THR A 81 5.50 -8.67 -6.35
C THR A 81 4.99 -9.27 -5.04
N ALA A 82 3.92 -8.74 -4.46
CA ALA A 82 3.33 -9.24 -3.22
C ALA A 82 2.84 -10.69 -3.36
N VAL A 83 2.16 -11.02 -4.46
CA VAL A 83 1.70 -12.39 -4.75
C VAL A 83 2.88 -13.34 -4.93
N THR A 84 3.90 -12.93 -5.68
CA THR A 84 5.09 -13.75 -5.93
C THR A 84 5.85 -14.02 -4.64
N LEU A 85 6.11 -12.99 -3.83
CA LEU A 85 6.79 -13.12 -2.55
C LEU A 85 5.96 -13.92 -1.55
N GLY A 86 4.65 -13.70 -1.48
CA GLY A 86 3.74 -14.47 -0.64
C GLY A 86 3.80 -15.96 -0.96
N TRP A 87 3.79 -16.31 -2.24
CA TRP A 87 3.94 -17.69 -2.67
C TRP A 87 5.34 -18.26 -2.35
N MET A 88 6.40 -17.52 -2.62
CA MET A 88 7.77 -17.99 -2.39
C MET A 88 8.10 -18.17 -0.90
N VAL A 89 7.59 -17.30 -0.04
CA VAL A 89 7.94 -17.28 1.40
C VAL A 89 6.99 -18.16 2.22
N PHE A 90 5.69 -18.12 1.91
CA PHE A 90 4.65 -18.76 2.71
C PHE A 90 4.02 -19.97 2.00
N GLY A 91 4.27 -20.17 0.71
CA GLY A 91 3.63 -21.20 -0.09
C GLY A 91 2.16 -20.92 -0.41
N ASP A 92 1.66 -19.74 -0.05
CA ASP A 92 0.26 -19.36 -0.19
C ASP A 92 0.00 -18.67 -1.53
N LEU A 93 -0.91 -19.26 -2.31
CA LEU A 93 -1.43 -18.62 -3.52
C LEU A 93 -2.78 -17.97 -3.21
N PRO A 94 -3.07 -16.82 -3.85
CA PRO A 94 -4.38 -16.19 -3.74
C PRO A 94 -5.49 -17.16 -4.16
N ASN A 95 -6.60 -17.16 -3.45
CA ASN A 95 -7.76 -17.91 -3.84
C ASN A 95 -8.38 -17.36 -5.13
N GLN A 96 -9.30 -18.11 -5.75
CA GLN A 96 -9.90 -17.74 -7.03
C GLN A 96 -10.61 -16.38 -7.00
N LEU A 97 -11.24 -16.03 -5.87
CA LEU A 97 -11.90 -14.73 -5.70
C LEU A 97 -10.88 -13.57 -5.63
N SER A 98 -9.77 -13.79 -4.93
CA SER A 98 -8.67 -12.82 -4.88
C SER A 98 -8.00 -12.64 -6.25
N LEU A 99 -7.79 -13.73 -7.00
CA LEU A 99 -7.28 -13.67 -8.38
C LEU A 99 -8.22 -12.88 -9.30
N ALA A 100 -9.53 -13.12 -9.22
CA ALA A 100 -10.51 -12.34 -9.97
C ALA A 100 -10.46 -10.85 -9.61
N GLY A 101 -10.36 -10.52 -8.33
CA GLY A 101 -10.19 -9.14 -7.86
C GLY A 101 -8.92 -8.48 -8.41
N ILE A 102 -7.79 -9.17 -8.37
CA ILE A 102 -6.51 -8.71 -8.93
C ILE A 102 -6.64 -8.42 -10.43
N LEU A 103 -7.25 -9.34 -11.19
CA LEU A 103 -7.46 -9.16 -12.63
C LEU A 103 -8.32 -7.93 -12.94
N ILE A 104 -9.41 -7.73 -12.19
CA ILE A 104 -10.29 -6.56 -12.36
C ILE A 104 -9.52 -5.26 -12.06
N ILE A 105 -8.76 -5.21 -10.98
CA ILE A 105 -7.98 -4.03 -10.58
C ILE A 105 -6.94 -3.70 -11.66
N VAL A 106 -6.15 -4.69 -12.08
CA VAL A 106 -5.12 -4.51 -13.10
C VAL A 106 -5.72 -4.08 -14.44
N ALA A 107 -6.79 -4.75 -14.88
CA ALA A 107 -7.46 -4.42 -16.15
C ALA A 107 -8.04 -3.00 -16.13
N SER A 108 -8.73 -2.62 -15.05
CA SER A 108 -9.30 -1.28 -14.91
C SER A 108 -8.21 -0.20 -14.89
N GLY A 109 -7.11 -0.45 -14.20
CA GLY A 109 -6.01 0.50 -14.12
C GLY A 109 -5.26 0.66 -15.46
N LEU A 110 -5.05 -0.42 -16.19
CA LEU A 110 -4.47 -0.35 -17.54
C LEU A 110 -5.40 0.39 -18.51
N TYR A 111 -6.72 0.19 -18.38
CA TYR A 111 -7.70 0.93 -19.17
C TYR A 111 -7.62 2.45 -18.91
N VAL A 112 -7.61 2.87 -17.64
CA VAL A 112 -7.48 4.29 -17.26
C VAL A 112 -6.19 4.88 -17.80
N PHE A 113 -5.06 4.19 -17.62
CA PHE A 113 -3.76 4.62 -18.12
C PHE A 113 -3.73 4.79 -19.65
N HIS A 114 -4.30 3.84 -20.38
CA HIS A 114 -4.40 3.93 -21.84
C HIS A 114 -5.23 5.13 -22.28
N ARG A 115 -6.37 5.36 -21.63
CA ARG A 115 -7.26 6.49 -21.90
C ARG A 115 -6.60 7.84 -21.63
N GLU A 116 -5.85 7.95 -20.53
CA GLU A 116 -5.14 9.19 -20.20
C GLU A 116 -4.03 9.49 -21.20
N ARG A 117 -3.27 8.49 -21.61
CA ARG A 117 -2.24 8.66 -22.68
C ARG A 117 -2.83 9.18 -23.99
N LEU A 118 -3.98 8.66 -24.40
CA LEU A 118 -4.66 9.13 -25.62
C LEU A 118 -5.13 10.59 -25.47
N ALA A 119 -5.67 10.96 -24.31
CA ALA A 119 -6.10 12.33 -24.02
C ALA A 119 -4.92 13.32 -24.03
N GLU A 120 -3.76 12.94 -23.52
CA GLU A 120 -2.55 13.78 -23.56
C GLU A 120 -2.00 13.97 -24.98
N GLN A 121 -2.06 12.94 -25.81
CA GLN A 121 -1.64 13.02 -27.21
C GLN A 121 -2.53 14.00 -28.00
N THR A 122 -3.83 13.94 -27.78
CA THR A 122 -4.79 14.86 -28.43
C THR A 122 -4.54 16.32 -28.03
N LYS A 123 -4.24 16.58 -26.75
CA LYS A 123 -3.91 17.94 -26.27
C LYS A 123 -2.61 18.52 -26.84
N LYS A 124 -1.66 17.68 -27.23
CA LYS A 124 -0.40 18.14 -27.86
C LYS A 124 -0.52 18.43 -29.35
N GLN A 125 -1.62 18.04 -29.98
CA GLN A 125 -1.89 18.27 -31.41
C GLN A 125 -2.75 19.50 -31.68
N LEU A 126 -3.34 20.10 -30.66
CA LEU A 126 -4.09 21.36 -30.68
C LEU A 126 -3.23 22.54 -30.23
#